data_3262b91b3f32f40c0e60318d6514b4a9
#
_entry.id   3262b91b3f32f40c0e60318d6514b4a9
#
_cell.length_a   1.000
_cell.length_b   1.000
_cell.length_c   1.000
_cell.angle_alpha   90.00
_cell.angle_beta   90.00
_cell.angle_gamma   90.00
#
_symmetry.space_group_name_H-M   'P 1'
#
loop_
_entity.id
_entity.type
_entity.pdbx_description
1 polymer ?
#
loop_
_entity_poly.entity_id
_entity_poly.type
_entity_poly.pdbx_seq_one_letter_code
_entity_poly.pdbx_strand_id
1 'polypeptide(L)'
;AGGKPMMAKTGHSFMKRVLAANPDALMAAEMSGHIFMADRGWYGFDCSLYNAARILELWSRRNGVSFSSELDRLAPNLPTTGEVKIPCPEDVKVQTVSEITDAFSDFDSSDIDGIRVRFEKDGQQSGWYLARKSNTEPILVMRVEAIDQSTLDDILAMIDERVSPIIDISKLLN
;
A
#
# COMPACT_ATOMS: atom_id res chain seq x y z
N ALA A 1 -17.71 0.90 5.68
CA ALA A 1 -18.31 2.24 5.63
C ALA A 1 -19.04 2.52 4.29
N GLY A 2 -19.11 1.54 3.37
CA GLY A 2 -19.87 1.64 2.11
C GLY A 2 -19.15 2.35 0.95
N GLY A 3 -17.92 2.79 1.13
CA GLY A 3 -17.10 3.32 0.03
C GLY A 3 -16.61 2.20 -0.89
N LYS A 4 -16.39 2.53 -2.17
CA LYS A 4 -15.75 1.63 -3.14
C LYS A 4 -14.27 2.02 -3.26
N PRO A 5 -13.32 1.23 -2.72
CA PRO A 5 -11.92 1.52 -2.84
C PRO A 5 -11.43 1.26 -4.28
N MET A 6 -10.50 2.09 -4.74
CA MET A 6 -9.81 1.91 -6.02
C MET A 6 -8.31 2.04 -5.78
N MET A 7 -7.55 1.03 -6.16
CA MET A 7 -6.10 1.08 -6.11
C MET A 7 -5.57 2.00 -7.21
N ALA A 8 -4.53 2.75 -6.89
CA ALA A 8 -3.90 3.68 -7.82
C ALA A 8 -2.38 3.68 -7.63
N LYS A 9 -1.67 4.16 -8.64
CA LYS A 9 -0.22 4.30 -8.60
C LYS A 9 0.19 5.38 -7.59
N THR A 10 1.21 5.09 -6.79
CA THR A 10 1.76 6.00 -5.78
C THR A 10 2.38 7.25 -6.41
N GLY A 11 2.08 8.41 -5.84
CA GLY A 11 2.65 9.71 -6.21
C GLY A 11 1.58 10.77 -6.43
N HIS A 12 1.84 12.00 -5.93
CA HIS A 12 0.92 13.14 -5.96
C HIS A 12 0.27 13.39 -7.33
N SER A 13 1.06 13.33 -8.40
CA SER A 13 0.56 13.58 -9.76
C SER A 13 -0.38 12.47 -10.25
N PHE A 14 -0.17 11.23 -9.80
CA PHE A 14 -1.05 10.12 -10.12
C PHE A 14 -2.36 10.22 -9.33
N MET A 15 -2.28 10.49 -8.02
CA MET A 15 -3.47 10.67 -7.17
C MET A 15 -4.37 11.79 -7.68
N LYS A 16 -3.81 12.94 -8.05
CA LYS A 16 -4.58 14.07 -8.62
C LYS A 16 -5.23 13.71 -9.95
N ARG A 17 -4.53 12.97 -10.83
CA ARG A 17 -5.12 12.51 -12.11
C ARG A 17 -6.26 11.54 -11.89
N VAL A 18 -6.13 10.62 -10.93
CA VAL A 18 -7.19 9.66 -10.60
C VAL A 18 -8.41 10.38 -10.05
N LEU A 19 -8.24 11.36 -9.14
CA LEU A 19 -9.34 12.17 -8.64
C LEU A 19 -10.03 12.96 -9.77
N ALA A 20 -9.26 13.57 -10.67
CA ALA A 20 -9.80 14.31 -11.81
C ALA A 20 -10.59 13.42 -12.79
N ALA A 21 -10.15 12.17 -12.97
CA ALA A 21 -10.82 11.19 -13.82
C ALA A 21 -12.05 10.55 -13.17
N ASN A 22 -12.23 10.70 -11.85
CA ASN A 22 -13.32 10.10 -11.07
C ASN A 22 -14.00 11.19 -10.22
N PRO A 23 -14.89 12.01 -10.81
CA PRO A 23 -15.52 13.15 -10.11
C PRO A 23 -16.31 12.78 -8.86
N ASP A 24 -16.78 11.54 -8.76
CA ASP A 24 -17.50 11.01 -7.59
C ASP A 24 -16.56 10.56 -6.46
N ALA A 25 -15.24 10.51 -6.68
CA ALA A 25 -14.28 10.16 -5.66
C ALA A 25 -14.14 11.30 -4.63
N LEU A 26 -14.33 10.97 -3.36
CA LEU A 26 -14.31 11.95 -2.27
C LEU A 26 -12.90 12.22 -1.74
N MET A 27 -11.97 11.27 -1.93
CA MET A 27 -10.60 11.39 -1.45
C MET A 27 -9.69 10.38 -2.15
N ALA A 28 -8.40 10.68 -2.14
CA ALA A 28 -7.33 9.72 -2.36
C ALA A 28 -6.32 9.83 -1.21
N ALA A 29 -5.61 8.73 -0.92
CA ALA A 29 -4.62 8.71 0.15
C ALA A 29 -3.45 7.79 -0.20
N GLU A 30 -2.29 8.09 0.34
CA GLU A 30 -1.07 7.29 0.24
C GLU A 30 -0.65 6.80 1.62
N MET A 31 -0.01 5.65 1.69
CA MET A 31 0.54 5.10 2.95
C MET A 31 1.55 6.03 3.62
N SER A 32 2.20 6.91 2.85
CA SER A 32 3.10 7.96 3.32
C SER A 32 2.41 9.07 4.11
N GLY A 33 1.08 9.05 4.23
CA GLY A 33 0.29 10.04 4.97
C GLY A 33 -0.20 11.22 4.14
N HIS A 34 0.03 11.24 2.83
CA HIS A 34 -0.56 12.24 1.93
C HIS A 34 -2.04 11.95 1.72
N ILE A 35 -2.90 12.93 1.94
CA ILE A 35 -4.35 12.81 1.82
C ILE A 35 -4.89 13.95 0.95
N PHE A 36 -5.57 13.58 -0.12
CA PHE A 36 -6.15 14.48 -1.11
C PHE A 36 -7.66 14.44 -0.97
N MET A 37 -8.25 15.40 -0.29
CA MET A 37 -9.69 15.52 -0.16
C MET A 37 -10.27 16.20 -1.41
N ALA A 38 -11.34 15.60 -1.97
CA ALA A 38 -12.09 16.16 -3.09
C ALA A 38 -13.58 16.34 -2.72
N ASP A 39 -13.91 16.29 -1.45
CA ASP A 39 -15.25 16.48 -0.94
C ASP A 39 -15.62 17.98 -0.83
N ARG A 40 -16.92 18.28 -0.81
CA ARG A 40 -17.46 19.64 -0.59
C ARG A 40 -16.91 20.73 -1.51
N GLY A 41 -16.53 20.37 -2.73
CA GLY A 41 -15.94 21.32 -3.68
C GLY A 41 -14.49 21.69 -3.37
N TRP A 42 -13.81 20.98 -2.47
CA TRP A 42 -12.37 21.10 -2.27
C TRP A 42 -11.61 20.53 -3.48
N TYR A 43 -10.49 21.11 -3.80
CA TYR A 43 -9.78 20.95 -5.07
C TYR A 43 -8.92 19.68 -5.20
N GLY A 44 -8.97 18.74 -4.27
CA GLY A 44 -8.12 17.55 -4.30
C GLY A 44 -6.65 17.83 -3.99
N PHE A 45 -6.36 18.87 -3.20
CA PHE A 45 -5.01 19.17 -2.75
C PHE A 45 -4.66 18.38 -1.49
N ASP A 46 -3.40 17.98 -1.39
CA ASP A 46 -2.80 17.53 -0.14
C ASP A 46 -2.59 18.75 0.77
N CYS A 47 -3.55 18.99 1.65
CA CYS A 47 -3.58 20.13 2.56
C CYS A 47 -3.79 19.67 4.00
N SER A 48 -2.73 19.68 4.80
CA SER A 48 -2.77 19.21 6.19
C SER A 48 -3.78 19.97 7.06
N LEU A 49 -3.98 21.27 6.84
CA LEU A 49 -4.96 22.07 7.58
C LEU A 49 -6.40 21.65 7.26
N TYR A 50 -6.71 21.47 5.96
CA TYR A 50 -8.02 21.00 5.56
C TYR A 50 -8.28 19.58 6.06
N ASN A 51 -7.30 18.69 5.91
CA ASN A 51 -7.38 17.30 6.36
C ASN A 51 -7.60 17.23 7.89
N ALA A 52 -6.87 18.03 8.69
CA ALA A 52 -7.05 18.12 10.12
C ALA A 52 -8.45 18.61 10.49
N ALA A 53 -8.95 19.67 9.84
CA ALA A 53 -10.30 20.17 10.09
C ALA A 53 -11.37 19.13 9.77
N ARG A 54 -11.19 18.34 8.67
CA ARG A 54 -12.12 17.25 8.32
C ARG A 54 -12.10 16.12 9.34
N ILE A 55 -10.94 15.75 9.85
CA ILE A 55 -10.81 14.73 10.91
C ILE A 55 -11.49 15.21 12.21
N LEU A 56 -11.23 16.46 12.62
CA LEU A 56 -11.85 17.03 13.81
C LEU A 56 -13.39 17.12 13.68
N GLU A 57 -13.89 17.48 12.50
CA GLU A 57 -15.34 17.49 12.24
C GLU A 57 -15.93 16.08 12.35
N LEU A 58 -15.31 15.08 11.71
CA LEU A 58 -15.76 13.70 11.82
C LEU A 58 -15.74 13.23 13.27
N TRP A 59 -14.69 13.59 14.00
CA TRP A 59 -14.52 13.23 15.40
C TRP A 59 -15.57 13.89 16.30
N SER A 60 -15.88 15.15 16.09
CA SER A 60 -16.89 15.89 16.88
C SER A 60 -18.30 15.24 16.82
N ARG A 61 -18.55 14.43 15.81
CA ARG A 61 -19.82 13.70 15.65
C ARG A 61 -19.83 12.32 16.32
N ARG A 62 -18.68 11.88 16.89
CA ARG A 62 -18.50 10.59 17.56
C ARG A 62 -18.65 10.73 19.07
N ASN A 63 -19.88 10.82 19.56
CA ASN A 63 -20.20 11.01 20.96
C ASN A 63 -19.61 9.88 21.83
N GLY A 64 -18.66 10.22 22.73
CA GLY A 64 -18.17 9.34 23.78
C GLY A 64 -17.19 8.23 23.37
N VAL A 65 -16.78 8.17 22.10
CA VAL A 65 -15.81 7.18 21.62
C VAL A 65 -14.41 7.79 21.70
N SER A 66 -13.40 7.08 22.24
CA SER A 66 -12.02 7.56 22.23
C SER A 66 -11.39 7.42 20.85
N PHE A 67 -10.47 8.34 20.48
CA PHE A 67 -9.78 8.28 19.17
C PHE A 67 -9.00 6.99 19.00
N SER A 68 -8.31 6.53 20.04
CA SER A 68 -7.56 5.28 20.03
C SER A 68 -8.48 4.07 19.77
N SER A 69 -9.61 3.96 20.47
CA SER A 69 -10.52 2.82 20.28
C SER A 69 -11.14 2.77 18.86
N GLU A 70 -11.34 3.93 18.23
CA GLU A 70 -11.82 3.96 16.84
C GLU A 70 -10.70 3.57 15.86
N LEU A 71 -9.45 3.96 16.13
CA LEU A 71 -8.30 3.51 15.33
C LEU A 71 -8.11 1.99 15.44
N ASP A 72 -8.16 1.43 16.65
CA ASP A 72 -8.04 -0.01 16.86
C ASP A 72 -9.13 -0.80 16.12
N ARG A 73 -10.33 -0.24 16.04
CA ARG A 73 -11.44 -0.84 15.29
C ARG A 73 -11.26 -0.78 13.79
N LEU A 74 -10.67 0.30 13.26
CA LEU A 74 -10.53 0.55 11.83
C LEU A 74 -9.25 -0.03 11.23
N ALA A 75 -8.19 -0.10 12.02
CA ALA A 75 -6.87 -0.55 11.61
C ALA A 75 -6.38 -1.63 12.58
N PRO A 76 -6.84 -2.88 12.44
CA PRO A 76 -6.31 -3.98 13.24
C PRO A 76 -4.80 -4.07 13.06
N ASN A 77 -4.09 -4.35 14.15
CA ASN A 77 -2.62 -4.46 14.12
C ASN A 77 -2.23 -5.80 13.49
N LEU A 78 -2.18 -5.83 12.16
CA LEU A 78 -1.79 -7.00 11.38
C LEU A 78 -0.26 -7.15 11.34
N PRO A 79 0.27 -8.38 11.40
CA PRO A 79 1.68 -8.64 11.16
C PRO A 79 2.14 -8.10 9.82
N THR A 80 3.25 -7.36 9.82
CA THR A 80 3.80 -6.72 8.62
C THR A 80 5.30 -6.48 8.74
N THR A 81 6.01 -6.53 7.61
CA THR A 81 7.41 -6.11 7.55
C THR A 81 7.58 -4.58 7.64
N GLY A 82 6.46 -3.83 7.52
CA GLY A 82 6.56 -2.41 7.20
C GLY A 82 7.09 -2.18 5.78
N GLU A 83 7.43 -0.93 5.47
CA GLU A 83 8.06 -0.57 4.19
C GLU A 83 9.57 -0.82 4.28
N VAL A 84 10.09 -1.73 3.45
CA VAL A 84 11.51 -2.07 3.39
C VAL A 84 12.12 -1.55 2.10
N LYS A 85 13.24 -0.83 2.22
CA LYS A 85 13.99 -0.26 1.11
C LYS A 85 15.15 -1.17 0.72
N ILE A 86 15.06 -1.78 -0.46
CA ILE A 86 16.07 -2.68 -1.03
C ILE A 86 16.91 -1.89 -2.05
N PRO A 87 18.23 -1.77 -1.88
CA PRO A 87 19.09 -1.13 -2.87
C PRO A 87 18.97 -1.80 -4.24
N CYS A 88 18.72 -1.00 -5.27
CA CYS A 88 18.62 -1.48 -6.65
C CYS A 88 19.08 -0.36 -7.59
N PRO A 89 20.13 -0.56 -8.40
CA PRO A 89 20.60 0.44 -9.33
C PRO A 89 19.53 0.91 -10.31
N GLU A 90 19.60 2.18 -10.71
CA GLU A 90 18.54 2.83 -11.52
C GLU A 90 18.36 2.16 -12.88
N ASP A 91 19.47 1.73 -13.50
CA ASP A 91 19.52 1.12 -14.83
C ASP A 91 18.90 -0.27 -14.90
N VAL A 92 18.86 -1.02 -13.79
CA VAL A 92 18.28 -2.36 -13.72
C VAL A 92 16.93 -2.43 -13.02
N LYS A 93 16.51 -1.37 -12.34
CA LYS A 93 15.27 -1.32 -11.53
C LYS A 93 14.02 -1.85 -12.25
N VAL A 94 13.85 -1.45 -13.51
CA VAL A 94 12.67 -1.83 -14.30
C VAL A 94 12.71 -3.32 -14.64
N GLN A 95 13.88 -3.81 -15.03
CA GLN A 95 14.08 -5.23 -15.33
C GLN A 95 13.87 -6.09 -14.07
N THR A 96 14.47 -5.69 -12.95
CA THR A 96 14.32 -6.41 -11.67
C THR A 96 12.86 -6.54 -11.24
N VAL A 97 12.06 -5.46 -11.35
CA VAL A 97 10.62 -5.53 -11.06
C VAL A 97 9.89 -6.46 -12.03
N SER A 98 10.28 -6.48 -13.32
CA SER A 98 9.71 -7.41 -14.30
C SER A 98 10.02 -8.85 -13.95
N GLU A 99 11.27 -9.16 -13.60
CA GLU A 99 11.69 -10.51 -13.19
C GLU A 99 10.95 -10.98 -11.91
N ILE A 100 10.77 -10.08 -10.94
CA ILE A 100 9.94 -10.37 -9.75
C ILE A 100 8.48 -10.62 -10.16
N THR A 101 7.94 -9.85 -11.10
CA THR A 101 6.56 -10.05 -11.60
C THR A 101 6.40 -11.42 -12.26
N ASP A 102 7.37 -11.82 -13.08
CA ASP A 102 7.37 -13.13 -13.74
C ASP A 102 7.46 -14.28 -12.72
N ALA A 103 8.23 -14.09 -11.65
CA ALA A 103 8.36 -15.08 -10.57
C ALA A 103 7.05 -15.33 -9.79
N PHE A 104 6.06 -14.45 -9.90
CA PHE A 104 4.72 -14.58 -9.30
C PHE A 104 3.59 -14.67 -10.33
N SER A 105 3.89 -15.05 -11.57
CA SER A 105 2.90 -15.15 -12.66
C SER A 105 1.80 -16.19 -12.41
N ASP A 106 2.01 -17.11 -11.49
CA ASP A 106 1.06 -18.12 -11.04
C ASP A 106 0.10 -17.63 -9.93
N PHE A 107 0.24 -16.38 -9.47
CA PHE A 107 -0.59 -15.78 -8.42
C PHE A 107 -1.55 -14.70 -8.95
N ASP A 108 -2.64 -14.49 -8.24
CA ASP A 108 -3.48 -13.29 -8.42
C ASP A 108 -2.66 -12.05 -8.04
N SER A 109 -2.44 -11.17 -9.00
CA SER A 109 -1.60 -10.00 -8.82
C SER A 109 -2.10 -8.79 -9.60
N SER A 110 -1.63 -7.61 -9.19
CA SER A 110 -1.88 -6.33 -9.85
C SER A 110 -0.56 -5.65 -10.17
N ASP A 111 -0.45 -5.09 -11.38
CA ASP A 111 0.72 -4.39 -11.92
C ASP A 111 0.57 -2.85 -11.94
N ILE A 112 -0.42 -2.32 -11.21
CA ILE A 112 -0.72 -0.88 -11.18
C ILE A 112 0.50 -0.05 -10.78
N ASP A 113 1.30 -0.52 -9.80
CA ASP A 113 2.53 0.15 -9.33
C ASP A 113 3.58 -0.89 -8.93
N GLY A 114 4.29 -1.46 -9.89
CA GLY A 114 5.12 -2.64 -9.69
C GLY A 114 4.27 -3.90 -9.66
N ILE A 115 4.53 -4.82 -8.74
CA ILE A 115 3.68 -5.99 -8.52
C ILE A 115 3.11 -5.99 -7.11
N ARG A 116 1.81 -6.24 -6.99
CA ARG A 116 1.14 -6.54 -5.72
C ARG A 116 0.47 -7.91 -5.81
N VAL A 117 1.11 -8.91 -5.20
CA VAL A 117 0.62 -10.29 -5.13
C VAL A 117 -0.39 -10.42 -4.01
N ARG A 118 -1.46 -11.15 -4.25
CA ARG A 118 -2.49 -11.50 -3.27
C ARG A 118 -2.34 -12.96 -2.88
N PHE A 119 -2.30 -13.22 -1.59
CA PHE A 119 -2.31 -14.58 -1.05
C PHE A 119 -3.69 -14.90 -0.48
N GLU A 120 -4.14 -16.13 -0.73
CA GLU A 120 -5.44 -16.61 -0.26
C GLU A 120 -5.28 -17.89 0.57
N LYS A 121 -6.13 -18.03 1.59
CA LYS A 121 -6.29 -19.22 2.39
C LYS A 121 -7.78 -19.45 2.63
N ASP A 122 -8.27 -20.64 2.35
CA ASP A 122 -9.69 -21.00 2.47
C ASP A 122 -10.65 -20.08 1.70
N GLY A 123 -10.20 -19.59 0.53
CA GLY A 123 -10.99 -18.69 -0.33
C GLY A 123 -11.09 -17.25 0.18
N GLN A 124 -10.29 -16.88 1.19
CA GLN A 124 -10.21 -15.50 1.70
C GLN A 124 -8.78 -14.97 1.59
N GLN A 125 -8.65 -13.68 1.38
CA GLN A 125 -7.34 -13.05 1.37
C GLN A 125 -6.67 -13.22 2.72
N SER A 126 -5.49 -13.85 2.74
CA SER A 126 -4.70 -14.10 3.93
C SER A 126 -3.49 -13.18 4.06
N GLY A 127 -3.07 -12.56 2.98
CA GLY A 127 -1.95 -11.62 2.98
C GLY A 127 -1.73 -10.99 1.61
N TRP A 128 -0.69 -10.17 1.51
CA TRP A 128 -0.24 -9.58 0.25
C TRP A 128 1.25 -9.21 0.32
N TYR A 129 1.89 -9.20 -0.84
CA TYR A 129 3.26 -8.74 -1.06
C TYR A 129 3.27 -7.64 -2.12
N LEU A 130 4.03 -6.58 -1.87
CA LEU A 130 4.28 -5.49 -2.80
C LEU A 130 5.78 -5.41 -3.10
N ALA A 131 6.14 -5.31 -4.38
CA ALA A 131 7.44 -4.88 -4.82
C ALA A 131 7.29 -3.84 -5.92
N ARG A 132 7.83 -2.64 -5.70
CA ARG A 132 7.77 -1.55 -6.66
C ARG A 132 9.07 -0.77 -6.71
N LYS A 133 9.35 -0.15 -7.84
CA LYS A 133 10.48 0.79 -7.95
C LYS A 133 10.16 2.11 -7.25
N SER A 134 11.14 2.70 -6.59
CA SER A 134 11.05 4.10 -6.14
C SER A 134 11.11 5.04 -7.35
N ASN A 135 10.36 6.14 -7.29
CA ASN A 135 10.39 7.18 -8.33
C ASN A 135 11.55 8.18 -8.14
N THR A 136 12.18 8.19 -6.97
CA THR A 136 13.14 9.23 -6.55
C THR A 136 14.48 8.69 -6.07
N GLU A 137 14.56 7.40 -5.74
CA GLU A 137 15.76 6.77 -5.16
C GLU A 137 16.12 5.50 -5.94
N PRO A 138 17.42 5.10 -5.98
CA PRO A 138 17.87 3.86 -6.61
C PRO A 138 17.57 2.64 -5.70
N ILE A 139 16.30 2.40 -5.42
CA ILE A 139 15.80 1.32 -4.56
C ILE A 139 14.53 0.70 -5.14
N LEU A 140 14.27 -0.52 -4.72
CA LEU A 140 12.91 -1.09 -4.68
C LEU A 140 12.31 -0.88 -3.28
N VAL A 141 11.01 -0.68 -3.25
CA VAL A 141 10.21 -0.65 -2.03
C VAL A 141 9.43 -1.95 -1.96
N MET A 142 9.61 -2.69 -0.87
CA MET A 142 8.91 -3.95 -0.63
C MET A 142 8.14 -3.89 0.69
N ARG A 143 7.01 -4.58 0.74
CA ARG A 143 6.20 -4.73 1.95
C ARG A 143 5.40 -6.01 1.90
N VAL A 144 5.30 -6.68 3.02
CA VAL A 144 4.41 -7.83 3.25
C VAL A 144 3.48 -7.53 4.41
N GLU A 145 2.24 -7.98 4.31
CA GLU A 145 1.27 -7.91 5.40
C GLU A 145 0.39 -9.16 5.35
N ALA A 146 0.08 -9.75 6.51
CA ALA A 146 -0.70 -10.96 6.62
C ALA A 146 -1.69 -10.92 7.80
N ILE A 147 -2.66 -11.83 7.80
CA ILE A 147 -3.70 -11.92 8.84
C ILE A 147 -3.14 -12.37 10.20
N ASP A 148 -2.06 -13.16 10.21
CA ASP A 148 -1.38 -13.65 11.40
C ASP A 148 0.12 -13.88 11.13
N GLN A 149 0.91 -14.10 12.19
CA GLN A 149 2.35 -14.25 12.10
C GLN A 149 2.77 -15.50 11.31
N SER A 150 2.08 -16.62 11.50
CA SER A 150 2.39 -17.85 10.75
C SER A 150 2.23 -17.66 9.25
N THR A 151 1.17 -16.96 8.83
CA THR A 151 0.93 -16.63 7.43
C THR A 151 1.99 -15.65 6.90
N LEU A 152 2.42 -14.68 7.72
CA LEU A 152 3.52 -13.77 7.34
C LEU A 152 4.82 -14.55 7.10
N ASP A 153 5.16 -15.48 8.00
CA ASP A 153 6.37 -16.29 7.91
C ASP A 153 6.34 -17.20 6.66
N ASP A 154 5.19 -17.83 6.37
CA ASP A 154 5.00 -18.63 5.14
C ASP A 154 5.16 -17.81 3.86
N ILE A 155 4.61 -16.58 3.83
CA ILE A 155 4.75 -15.67 2.69
C ILE A 155 6.20 -15.23 2.53
N LEU A 156 6.89 -14.88 3.62
CA LEU A 156 8.30 -14.48 3.57
C LEU A 156 9.20 -15.62 3.08
N ALA A 157 8.94 -16.86 3.50
CA ALA A 157 9.68 -18.02 3.00
C ALA A 157 9.50 -18.22 1.49
N MET A 158 8.27 -18.04 0.98
CA MET A 158 7.99 -18.11 -0.45
C MET A 158 8.65 -16.97 -1.23
N ILE A 159 8.67 -15.77 -0.68
CA ILE A 159 9.35 -14.61 -1.28
C ILE A 159 10.85 -14.86 -1.32
N ASP A 160 11.44 -15.40 -0.26
CA ASP A 160 12.86 -15.75 -0.22
C ASP A 160 13.22 -16.72 -1.35
N GLU A 161 12.46 -17.81 -1.50
CA GLU A 161 12.68 -18.79 -2.56
C GLU A 161 12.64 -18.17 -3.97
N ARG A 162 11.68 -17.27 -4.24
CA ARG A 162 11.42 -16.72 -5.58
C ARG A 162 12.20 -15.46 -5.91
N VAL A 163 12.49 -14.62 -4.91
CA VAL A 163 13.05 -13.27 -5.14
C VAL A 163 14.54 -13.19 -4.79
N SER A 164 15.05 -13.97 -3.82
CA SER A 164 16.48 -13.97 -3.48
C SER A 164 17.41 -14.34 -4.64
N PRO A 165 17.00 -15.17 -5.62
CA PRO A 165 17.81 -15.39 -6.84
C PRO A 165 17.90 -14.17 -7.77
N ILE A 166 16.98 -13.20 -7.63
CA ILE A 166 16.89 -12.01 -8.50
C ILE A 166 17.63 -10.82 -7.89
N ILE A 167 17.42 -10.59 -6.58
CA ILE A 167 17.99 -9.47 -5.84
C ILE A 167 18.13 -9.82 -4.35
N ASP A 168 19.17 -9.27 -3.69
CA ASP A 168 19.36 -9.44 -2.24
C ASP A 168 18.22 -8.76 -1.46
N ILE A 169 17.39 -9.57 -0.82
CA ILE A 169 16.27 -9.17 0.03
C ILE A 169 16.49 -9.46 1.51
N SER A 170 17.72 -9.66 1.95
CA SER A 170 18.04 -9.97 3.36
C SER A 170 17.43 -8.99 4.36
N LYS A 171 17.25 -7.72 3.97
CA LYS A 171 16.58 -6.69 4.78
C LYS A 171 15.07 -6.90 4.94
N LEU A 172 14.43 -7.63 4.03
CA LEU A 172 13.00 -7.93 4.10
C LEU A 172 12.75 -9.12 5.04
N LEU A 173 13.73 -10.03 5.13
CA LEU A 173 13.63 -11.27 5.87
C LEU A 173 14.05 -11.16 7.34
N ASN A 174 14.71 -10.04 7.75
CA ASN A 174 15.15 -9.74 9.10
C ASN A 174 14.24 -8.73 9.79
#